data_a000c6694ce2b868b3d2527f0e97779a
#
_entry.id   a000c6694ce2b868b3d2527f0e97779a
#
_cell.length_a   1.000
_cell.length_b   1.000
_cell.length_c   1.000
_cell.angle_alpha   90.00
_cell.angle_beta   90.00
_cell.angle_gamma   90.00
#
_symmetry.space_group_name_H-M   'P 1'
#
loop_
_entity.id
_entity.type
_entity.pdbx_description
1 polymer ?
#
loop_
_entity_poly.entity_id
_entity_poly.type
_entity_poly.pdbx_seq_one_letter_code
_entity_poly.pdbx_strand_id
1 'polypeptide(L)'
;KDIQNGKGGNYLLPFLWMHGEDEALVMDELDKIAQCGIKSVCLESRTHEDFAGEGWWQICGAVLREAKKRGMTVWILDDKHFPTGYANGLLMQKYPQRRKWHLVEQHTDVVGPQNGAVLLEHAGEEHTADERTVVAAVAYRRQEGSDERLCGEPVVLTDRVKGPLLYWDVPEGCWRVFVLYQTREGAMHPDYIHMIDPESVDVLIEAVYEPHYQHFGSEFGKTFAGFFSDEPCFGNGLFDAAGGEPGFYDFVIGTPHMALPWRADLLDRLTAEMEEDA
;
A
#
# COMPACT_ATOMS: atom_id res chain seq x y z
N LYS A 1 -4.47 -1.26 41.81
CA LYS A 1 -5.69 -1.52 42.64
C LYS A 1 -6.87 -1.99 41.74
N ASP A 2 -7.11 -1.35 40.60
CA ASP A 2 -8.26 -1.71 39.76
C ASP A 2 -8.07 -3.05 39.05
N ILE A 3 -6.86 -3.36 38.57
CA ILE A 3 -6.51 -4.66 38.00
C ILE A 3 -6.65 -5.78 39.05
N GLN A 4 -6.17 -5.55 40.29
CA GLN A 4 -6.27 -6.51 41.38
C GLN A 4 -7.73 -6.78 41.83
N ASN A 5 -8.63 -5.83 41.56
CA ASN A 5 -10.05 -5.91 41.90
C ASN A 5 -10.93 -6.36 40.69
N GLY A 6 -10.32 -6.81 39.62
CA GLY A 6 -11.05 -7.22 38.41
C GLY A 6 -11.75 -6.07 37.68
N LYS A 7 -11.39 -4.82 37.97
CA LYS A 7 -11.95 -3.61 37.33
C LYS A 7 -11.08 -3.10 36.18
N GLY A 8 -10.32 -3.97 35.56
CA GLY A 8 -9.57 -3.64 34.36
C GLY A 8 -10.48 -3.47 33.15
N GLY A 9 -10.15 -2.54 32.24
CA GLY A 9 -10.76 -2.48 30.93
C GLY A 9 -10.35 -3.69 30.07
N ASN A 10 -11.02 -3.86 28.93
CA ASN A 10 -10.62 -4.84 27.94
C ASN A 10 -9.47 -4.26 27.12
N TYR A 11 -8.26 -4.82 27.28
CA TYR A 11 -7.04 -4.33 26.61
C TYR A 11 -6.45 -5.36 25.63
N LEU A 12 -7.11 -6.54 25.49
CA LEU A 12 -6.65 -7.60 24.63
C LEU A 12 -7.65 -7.81 23.50
N LEU A 13 -7.11 -7.94 22.27
CA LEU A 13 -7.84 -8.24 21.06
C LEU A 13 -7.15 -9.41 20.35
N PRO A 14 -7.37 -10.67 20.80
CA PRO A 14 -6.80 -11.81 20.12
C PRO A 14 -7.39 -11.97 18.73
N PHE A 15 -6.54 -12.40 17.78
CA PHE A 15 -6.96 -12.79 16.44
C PHE A 15 -7.39 -14.25 16.45
N LEU A 16 -8.58 -14.50 15.95
CA LEU A 16 -9.09 -15.83 15.65
C LEU A 16 -9.01 -16.05 14.14
N TRP A 17 -8.01 -16.83 13.73
CA TRP A 17 -7.76 -17.12 12.32
C TRP A 17 -8.78 -18.12 11.78
N MET A 18 -9.45 -17.73 10.73
CA MET A 18 -10.58 -18.45 10.14
C MET A 18 -10.17 -18.98 8.75
N HIS A 19 -10.02 -20.32 8.63
CA HIS A 19 -9.74 -20.97 7.35
C HIS A 19 -10.96 -21.68 6.77
N GLY A 20 -12.05 -21.81 7.55
CA GLY A 20 -13.24 -22.57 7.22
C GLY A 20 -13.49 -23.71 8.23
N GLU A 21 -13.06 -23.50 9.48
CA GLU A 21 -13.28 -24.42 10.59
C GLU A 21 -14.75 -24.64 10.88
N ASP A 22 -15.09 -25.80 11.44
CA ASP A 22 -16.44 -26.09 11.90
C ASP A 22 -16.89 -25.11 12.99
N GLU A 23 -18.16 -24.71 12.97
CA GLU A 23 -18.76 -23.80 13.96
C GLU A 23 -18.47 -24.23 15.39
N ALA A 24 -18.54 -25.54 15.69
CA ALA A 24 -18.29 -26.07 17.03
C ALA A 24 -16.88 -25.77 17.55
N LEU A 25 -15.87 -25.83 16.68
CA LEU A 25 -14.49 -25.49 17.02
C LEU A 25 -14.35 -24.00 17.28
N VAL A 26 -14.92 -23.17 16.42
CA VAL A 26 -14.89 -21.70 16.58
C VAL A 26 -15.57 -21.27 17.88
N MET A 27 -16.69 -21.91 18.24
CA MET A 27 -17.39 -21.63 19.51
C MET A 27 -16.57 -22.07 20.74
N ASP A 28 -15.87 -23.19 20.66
CA ASP A 28 -14.96 -23.65 21.73
C ASP A 28 -13.79 -22.68 21.95
N GLU A 29 -13.19 -22.17 20.88
CA GLU A 29 -12.14 -21.15 20.97
C GLU A 29 -12.69 -19.83 21.54
N LEU A 30 -13.85 -19.39 21.12
CA LEU A 30 -14.51 -18.21 21.67
C LEU A 30 -14.79 -18.35 23.17
N ASP A 31 -15.22 -19.55 23.61
CA ASP A 31 -15.42 -19.87 25.03
C ASP A 31 -14.10 -19.79 25.83
N LYS A 32 -13.02 -20.32 25.31
CA LYS A 32 -11.68 -20.24 25.93
C LYS A 32 -11.23 -18.79 26.08
N ILE A 33 -11.40 -17.97 25.03
CA ILE A 33 -11.11 -16.53 25.07
C ILE A 33 -11.92 -15.86 26.17
N ALA A 34 -13.22 -16.12 26.25
CA ALA A 34 -14.09 -15.56 27.26
C ALA A 34 -13.72 -16.02 28.69
N GLN A 35 -13.34 -17.29 28.88
CA GLN A 35 -12.90 -17.83 30.17
C GLN A 35 -11.59 -17.18 30.66
N CYS A 36 -10.74 -16.69 29.76
CA CYS A 36 -9.56 -15.89 30.09
C CYS A 36 -9.93 -14.47 30.56
N GLY A 37 -11.21 -14.10 30.57
CA GLY A 37 -11.66 -12.74 30.95
C GLY A 37 -11.53 -11.72 29.82
N ILE A 38 -11.18 -12.15 28.62
CA ILE A 38 -11.05 -11.30 27.40
C ILE A 38 -12.45 -11.02 26.86
N LYS A 39 -12.70 -9.76 26.49
CA LYS A 39 -14.04 -9.30 26.06
C LYS A 39 -14.09 -8.81 24.62
N SER A 40 -13.07 -9.07 23.84
CA SER A 40 -13.03 -8.75 22.41
C SER A 40 -12.31 -9.85 21.65
N VAL A 41 -12.68 -10.04 20.39
CA VAL A 41 -11.99 -10.94 19.45
C VAL A 41 -11.96 -10.28 18.07
N CYS A 42 -10.90 -10.48 17.33
CA CYS A 42 -10.81 -10.12 15.91
C CYS A 42 -10.90 -11.40 15.07
N LEU A 43 -11.91 -11.49 14.23
CA LEU A 43 -12.00 -12.54 13.23
C LEU A 43 -11.13 -12.15 12.03
N GLU A 44 -10.19 -13.00 11.69
CA GLU A 44 -9.29 -12.79 10.57
C GLU A 44 -9.40 -13.96 9.60
N SER A 45 -9.78 -13.70 8.37
CA SER A 45 -9.71 -14.68 7.30
C SER A 45 -8.23 -15.00 6.95
N ARG A 46 -7.86 -16.32 6.92
CA ARG A 46 -6.47 -16.78 6.61
C ARG A 46 -6.42 -18.03 5.74
N THR A 47 -6.84 -18.08 4.64
CA THR A 47 -7.82 -17.42 3.79
C THR A 47 -9.10 -18.25 3.83
N HIS A 48 -10.16 -17.74 4.36
CA HIS A 48 -11.45 -18.43 4.32
C HIS A 48 -11.91 -18.52 2.86
N GLU A 49 -12.17 -19.73 2.35
CA GLU A 49 -12.47 -19.92 0.93
C GLU A 49 -13.69 -19.12 0.49
N ASP A 50 -14.70 -19.04 1.36
CA ASP A 50 -15.96 -18.33 1.13
C ASP A 50 -16.03 -16.99 1.89
N PHE A 51 -14.90 -16.25 1.98
CA PHE A 51 -14.88 -14.92 2.59
C PHE A 51 -15.85 -13.97 1.89
N ALA A 52 -16.65 -13.25 2.68
CA ALA A 52 -17.76 -12.42 2.21
C ALA A 52 -18.82 -13.19 1.38
N GLY A 53 -18.92 -14.50 1.57
CA GLY A 53 -19.94 -15.38 1.02
C GLY A 53 -20.80 -16.02 2.13
N GLU A 54 -21.69 -16.93 1.74
CA GLU A 54 -22.70 -17.52 2.65
C GLU A 54 -22.08 -18.21 3.86
N GLY A 55 -21.01 -19.00 3.66
CA GLY A 55 -20.31 -19.67 4.76
C GLY A 55 -19.67 -18.70 5.74
N TRP A 56 -19.09 -17.62 5.23
CA TRP A 56 -18.56 -16.53 6.06
C TRP A 56 -19.67 -15.84 6.86
N TRP A 57 -20.82 -15.54 6.24
CA TRP A 57 -21.94 -14.91 6.93
C TRP A 57 -22.54 -15.78 8.04
N GLN A 58 -22.60 -17.09 7.81
CA GLN A 58 -23.08 -18.03 8.79
C GLN A 58 -22.19 -18.06 10.03
N ILE A 59 -20.88 -18.23 9.86
CA ILE A 59 -19.94 -18.30 10.98
C ILE A 59 -19.80 -16.97 11.71
N CYS A 60 -19.69 -15.84 11.00
CA CYS A 60 -19.67 -14.52 11.63
C CYS A 60 -20.95 -14.24 12.42
N GLY A 61 -22.10 -14.61 11.86
CA GLY A 61 -23.39 -14.49 12.55
C GLY A 61 -23.46 -15.34 13.81
N ALA A 62 -22.91 -16.56 13.79
CA ALA A 62 -22.83 -17.42 14.98
C ALA A 62 -21.93 -16.78 16.05
N VAL A 63 -20.73 -16.32 15.67
CA VAL A 63 -19.79 -15.65 16.59
C VAL A 63 -20.42 -14.39 17.19
N LEU A 64 -21.07 -13.54 16.38
CA LEU A 64 -21.74 -12.34 16.88
C LEU A 64 -22.84 -12.66 17.90
N ARG A 65 -23.68 -13.69 17.64
CA ARG A 65 -24.72 -14.11 18.58
C ARG A 65 -24.13 -14.59 19.91
N GLU A 66 -23.08 -15.38 19.85
CA GLU A 66 -22.44 -15.95 21.04
C GLU A 66 -21.61 -14.90 21.80
N ALA A 67 -20.91 -14.01 21.10
CA ALA A 67 -20.22 -12.87 21.71
C ALA A 67 -21.20 -11.94 22.46
N LYS A 68 -22.35 -11.65 21.86
CA LYS A 68 -23.41 -10.84 22.48
C LYS A 68 -23.90 -11.42 23.79
N LYS A 69 -24.12 -12.74 23.86
CA LYS A 69 -24.54 -13.43 25.11
C LYS A 69 -23.47 -13.30 26.21
N ARG A 70 -22.19 -13.21 25.86
CA ARG A 70 -21.06 -13.12 26.78
C ARG A 70 -20.64 -11.67 27.09
N GLY A 71 -21.33 -10.66 26.49
CA GLY A 71 -20.94 -9.26 26.61
C GLY A 71 -19.58 -8.96 25.99
N MET A 72 -19.21 -9.70 24.93
CA MET A 72 -18.01 -9.51 24.15
C MET A 72 -18.29 -8.66 22.91
N THR A 73 -17.25 -8.05 22.37
CA THR A 73 -17.27 -7.37 21.07
C THR A 73 -16.45 -8.13 20.04
N VAL A 74 -16.83 -8.01 18.78
CA VAL A 74 -16.19 -8.66 17.64
C VAL A 74 -15.68 -7.59 16.68
N TRP A 75 -14.43 -7.74 16.28
CA TRP A 75 -13.80 -7.02 15.18
C TRP A 75 -13.61 -7.97 14.01
N ILE A 76 -13.49 -7.45 12.80
CA ILE A 76 -13.20 -8.24 11.61
C ILE A 76 -12.03 -7.59 10.91
N LEU A 77 -11.02 -8.37 10.53
CA LEU A 77 -9.97 -7.91 9.62
C LEU A 77 -10.60 -7.63 8.26
N ASP A 78 -10.29 -6.48 7.71
CA ASP A 78 -11.02 -5.87 6.60
C ASP A 78 -10.57 -6.33 5.21
N ASP A 79 -10.06 -7.56 5.11
CA ASP A 79 -9.85 -8.23 3.82
C ASP A 79 -9.85 -9.76 3.97
N LYS A 80 -9.82 -10.47 2.84
CA LYS A 80 -9.77 -11.93 2.80
C LYS A 80 -8.49 -12.49 3.41
N HIS A 81 -7.38 -11.77 3.28
CA HIS A 81 -6.09 -12.12 3.85
C HIS A 81 -5.23 -10.88 4.07
N PHE A 82 -4.20 -11.04 4.86
CA PHE A 82 -3.17 -10.05 5.12
C PHE A 82 -2.24 -9.81 3.89
N PRO A 83 -1.78 -8.55 3.67
CA PRO A 83 -2.23 -7.31 4.29
C PRO A 83 -3.54 -6.78 3.69
N THR A 84 -4.21 -5.85 4.39
CA THR A 84 -5.43 -5.21 3.88
C THR A 84 -5.19 -4.47 2.58
N GLY A 85 -6.00 -4.77 1.54
CA GLY A 85 -5.96 -4.03 0.27
C GLY A 85 -6.13 -4.85 -0.99
N TYR A 86 -6.35 -6.16 -0.89
CA TYR A 86 -6.68 -7.00 -2.04
C TYR A 86 -8.16 -6.92 -2.43
N ALA A 87 -8.98 -6.32 -1.55
CA ALA A 87 -10.40 -6.12 -1.77
C ALA A 87 -11.13 -7.42 -2.17
N ASN A 88 -10.82 -8.53 -1.45
CA ASN A 88 -11.36 -9.86 -1.76
C ASN A 88 -11.22 -10.26 -3.24
N GLY A 89 -10.23 -9.75 -3.96
CA GLY A 89 -10.00 -9.99 -5.38
C GLY A 89 -10.90 -9.20 -6.34
N LEU A 90 -11.83 -8.40 -5.85
CA LEU A 90 -12.75 -7.61 -6.67
C LEU A 90 -12.01 -6.63 -7.57
N LEU A 91 -10.89 -6.08 -7.09
CA LEU A 91 -10.05 -5.16 -7.86
C LEU A 91 -9.65 -5.77 -9.21
N MET A 92 -9.06 -6.95 -9.19
CA MET A 92 -8.60 -7.60 -10.41
C MET A 92 -9.73 -8.12 -11.29
N GLN A 93 -10.85 -8.50 -10.69
CA GLN A 93 -12.00 -9.03 -11.41
C GLN A 93 -12.78 -7.94 -12.16
N LYS A 94 -12.93 -6.75 -11.56
CA LYS A 94 -13.86 -5.72 -12.06
C LYS A 94 -13.18 -4.38 -12.37
N TYR A 95 -12.12 -4.03 -11.65
CA TYR A 95 -11.51 -2.70 -11.68
C TYR A 95 -9.98 -2.73 -11.82
N PRO A 96 -9.38 -3.54 -12.73
CA PRO A 96 -7.93 -3.69 -12.82
C PRO A 96 -7.20 -2.37 -13.12
N GLN A 97 -7.88 -1.39 -13.72
CA GLN A 97 -7.36 -0.05 -13.99
C GLN A 97 -7.17 0.79 -12.71
N ARG A 98 -7.76 0.40 -11.57
CA ARG A 98 -7.64 1.08 -10.28
C ARG A 98 -6.52 0.53 -9.39
N ARG A 99 -5.69 -0.37 -9.93
CA ARG A 99 -4.46 -0.83 -9.24
C ARG A 99 -3.56 0.35 -8.93
N LYS A 100 -2.76 0.20 -7.90
CA LYS A 100 -1.82 1.23 -7.47
C LYS A 100 -0.82 1.63 -8.56
N TRP A 101 -0.48 2.91 -8.57
CA TRP A 101 0.62 3.48 -9.32
C TRP A 101 1.78 3.81 -8.40
N HIS A 102 2.98 3.67 -8.91
CA HIS A 102 4.22 4.07 -8.24
C HIS A 102 4.95 5.08 -9.08
N LEU A 103 5.62 6.01 -8.40
CA LEU A 103 6.68 6.82 -8.99
C LEU A 103 8.01 6.14 -8.67
N VAL A 104 8.79 5.89 -9.70
CA VAL A 104 10.12 5.30 -9.60
C VAL A 104 11.14 6.26 -10.19
N GLU A 105 12.28 6.34 -9.55
CA GLU A 105 13.41 7.14 -9.98
C GLU A 105 14.50 6.24 -10.55
N GLN A 106 15.07 6.65 -11.68
CA GLN A 106 16.31 6.13 -12.21
C GLN A 106 17.24 7.29 -12.56
N HIS A 107 18.53 7.10 -12.37
CA HIS A 107 19.48 8.14 -12.75
C HIS A 107 20.70 7.58 -13.46
N THR A 108 21.33 8.46 -14.22
CA THR A 108 22.58 8.20 -14.92
C THR A 108 23.50 9.40 -14.76
N ASP A 109 24.78 9.15 -14.47
CA ASP A 109 25.80 10.19 -14.44
C ASP A 109 26.44 10.35 -15.83
N VAL A 110 26.56 11.59 -16.27
CA VAL A 110 27.16 11.93 -17.55
C VAL A 110 28.20 13.04 -17.39
N VAL A 111 29.23 12.99 -18.19
CA VAL A 111 30.30 14.02 -18.19
C VAL A 111 30.24 14.76 -19.51
N GLY A 112 30.12 16.09 -19.44
CA GLY A 112 30.15 16.99 -20.58
C GLY A 112 31.49 17.76 -20.69
N PRO A 113 31.69 18.49 -21.81
CA PRO A 113 30.69 18.79 -22.82
C PRO A 113 30.50 17.66 -23.83
N GLN A 114 29.23 17.36 -24.16
CA GLN A 114 28.86 16.43 -25.22
C GLN A 114 27.71 17.01 -26.04
N ASN A 115 27.87 17.12 -27.35
CA ASN A 115 26.85 17.63 -28.25
C ASN A 115 26.08 16.46 -28.88
N GLY A 116 24.77 16.58 -28.97
CA GLY A 116 23.88 15.55 -29.51
C GLY A 116 23.91 14.25 -28.73
N ALA A 117 24.18 14.34 -27.42
CA ALA A 117 24.16 13.16 -26.56
C ALA A 117 22.74 12.57 -26.48
N VAL A 118 22.70 11.26 -26.56
CA VAL A 118 21.48 10.48 -26.37
C VAL A 118 21.70 9.58 -25.17
N LEU A 119 20.90 9.78 -24.15
CA LEU A 119 20.86 8.91 -22.99
C LEU A 119 19.74 7.91 -23.17
N LEU A 120 20.03 6.67 -22.94
CA LEU A 120 18.97 5.66 -22.88
C LEU A 120 18.23 5.87 -21.56
N GLU A 121 16.97 6.18 -21.66
CA GLU A 121 16.06 5.93 -20.56
C GLU A 121 16.03 4.41 -20.36
N HIS A 122 16.16 3.95 -19.16
CA HIS A 122 16.22 2.53 -18.89
C HIS A 122 14.93 1.84 -19.37
N ALA A 123 14.96 1.31 -20.57
CA ALA A 123 13.99 0.36 -21.06
C ALA A 123 14.37 -0.99 -20.45
N GLY A 124 13.91 -1.24 -19.23
CA GLY A 124 13.92 -2.59 -18.69
C GLY A 124 13.24 -3.50 -19.71
N GLU A 125 13.81 -4.67 -19.91
CA GLU A 125 13.32 -5.67 -20.84
C GLU A 125 11.82 -5.93 -20.58
N GLU A 126 11.01 -5.85 -21.63
CA GLU A 126 9.60 -6.32 -21.70
C GLU A 126 8.53 -5.58 -20.88
N HIS A 127 8.64 -4.29 -20.66
CA HIS A 127 7.50 -3.53 -20.16
C HIS A 127 6.55 -3.17 -21.29
N THR A 128 5.26 -3.48 -21.12
CA THR A 128 4.25 -3.00 -22.05
C THR A 128 4.20 -1.48 -21.97
N ALA A 129 4.33 -0.78 -23.07
CA ALA A 129 4.36 0.69 -23.14
C ALA A 129 3.17 1.38 -22.45
N ASP A 130 2.11 0.64 -22.19
CA ASP A 130 0.87 1.13 -21.56
C ASP A 130 0.95 1.25 -20.03
N GLU A 131 1.95 0.63 -19.38
CA GLU A 131 2.08 0.63 -17.91
C GLU A 131 3.28 1.45 -17.38
N ARG A 132 4.00 2.14 -18.26
CA ARG A 132 5.13 2.99 -17.88
C ARG A 132 5.10 4.33 -18.63
N THR A 133 5.09 5.42 -17.88
CA THR A 133 5.05 6.77 -18.45
C THR A 133 6.04 7.68 -17.73
N VAL A 134 6.88 8.39 -18.48
CA VAL A 134 7.78 9.39 -17.91
C VAL A 134 6.97 10.56 -17.36
N VAL A 135 7.19 10.86 -16.10
CA VAL A 135 6.58 12.00 -15.39
C VAL A 135 7.48 13.22 -15.51
N ALA A 136 8.79 13.05 -15.29
CA ALA A 136 9.77 14.12 -15.40
C ALA A 136 11.17 13.56 -15.74
N ALA A 137 11.97 14.38 -16.42
CA ALA A 137 13.41 14.20 -16.56
C ALA A 137 14.10 15.49 -16.16
N VAL A 138 15.07 15.39 -15.24
CA VAL A 138 15.74 16.56 -14.65
C VAL A 138 17.23 16.25 -14.46
N ALA A 139 18.10 17.19 -14.83
CA ALA A 139 19.53 17.08 -14.59
C ALA A 139 20.01 18.07 -13.54
N TYR A 140 20.83 17.58 -12.63
CA TYR A 140 21.57 18.40 -11.66
C TYR A 140 23.06 18.25 -11.88
N ARG A 141 23.80 19.34 -11.67
CA ARG A 141 25.24 19.28 -11.63
C ARG A 141 25.70 18.58 -10.34
N ARG A 142 26.64 17.64 -10.47
CA ARG A 142 27.27 17.03 -9.31
C ARG A 142 28.32 17.97 -8.73
N GLN A 143 28.36 18.07 -7.41
CA GLN A 143 29.37 18.87 -6.73
C GLN A 143 30.73 18.19 -6.88
N GLU A 144 31.74 18.97 -7.30
CA GLU A 144 33.12 18.49 -7.42
C GLU A 144 33.63 17.95 -6.07
N GLY A 145 34.27 16.80 -6.11
CA GLY A 145 34.80 16.12 -4.92
C GLY A 145 33.79 15.46 -4.03
N SER A 146 32.51 15.32 -4.48
CA SER A 146 31.47 14.61 -3.76
C SER A 146 30.77 13.60 -4.67
N ASP A 147 30.53 12.39 -4.16
CA ASP A 147 29.89 11.34 -4.94
C ASP A 147 28.39 11.57 -5.08
N GLU A 148 27.72 12.14 -4.06
CA GLU A 148 26.26 12.21 -4.01
C GLU A 148 25.68 13.64 -3.98
N ARG A 149 26.48 14.64 -3.71
CA ARG A 149 25.97 16.01 -3.61
C ARG A 149 25.69 16.63 -4.96
N LEU A 150 24.50 17.21 -5.07
CA LEU A 150 24.07 17.97 -6.23
C LEU A 150 24.20 19.47 -5.94
N CYS A 151 24.40 20.27 -6.98
CA CYS A 151 24.53 21.72 -6.86
C CYS A 151 23.95 22.45 -8.07
N GLY A 152 23.66 23.74 -7.88
CA GLY A 152 23.06 24.61 -8.90
C GLY A 152 21.59 24.36 -9.15
N GLU A 153 21.06 25.10 -10.11
CA GLU A 153 19.66 24.99 -10.51
C GLU A 153 19.44 23.75 -11.39
N PRO A 154 18.28 23.10 -11.28
CA PRO A 154 17.92 21.97 -12.11
C PRO A 154 17.75 22.37 -13.59
N VAL A 155 18.15 21.48 -14.48
CA VAL A 155 17.84 21.58 -15.90
C VAL A 155 16.67 20.64 -16.20
N VAL A 156 15.51 21.20 -16.51
CA VAL A 156 14.33 20.41 -16.88
C VAL A 156 14.49 19.88 -18.29
N LEU A 157 14.38 18.56 -18.44
CA LEU A 157 14.61 17.83 -19.70
C LEU A 157 13.39 17.02 -20.16
N THR A 158 12.25 17.13 -19.47
CA THR A 158 11.05 16.33 -19.73
C THR A 158 10.62 16.37 -21.19
N ASP A 159 10.59 17.56 -21.80
CA ASP A 159 10.21 17.75 -23.22
C ASP A 159 11.23 17.17 -24.22
N ARG A 160 12.40 16.76 -23.75
CA ARG A 160 13.47 16.18 -24.54
C ARG A 160 13.45 14.65 -24.55
N VAL A 161 12.58 14.05 -23.75
CA VAL A 161 12.32 12.61 -23.78
C VAL A 161 11.45 12.26 -24.99
N LYS A 162 11.89 11.31 -25.80
CA LYS A 162 11.16 10.81 -26.96
C LYS A 162 11.25 9.30 -27.03
N GLY A 163 10.17 8.64 -26.63
CA GLY A 163 10.19 7.20 -26.45
C GLY A 163 11.22 6.80 -25.39
N PRO A 164 12.09 5.82 -25.64
CA PRO A 164 13.08 5.38 -24.68
C PRO A 164 14.36 6.25 -24.67
N LEU A 165 14.37 7.40 -25.32
CA LEU A 165 15.56 8.19 -25.54
C LEU A 165 15.39 9.60 -24.98
N LEU A 166 16.43 10.10 -24.30
CA LEU A 166 16.55 11.48 -23.85
C LEU A 166 17.64 12.18 -24.68
N TYR A 167 17.29 13.25 -25.38
CA TYR A 167 18.21 14.04 -26.20
C TYR A 167 18.63 15.30 -25.45
N TRP A 168 19.93 15.43 -25.20
CA TRP A 168 20.46 16.58 -24.49
C TRP A 168 21.90 16.91 -24.87
N ASP A 169 22.19 18.18 -25.13
CA ASP A 169 23.55 18.67 -25.24
C ASP A 169 24.07 18.91 -23.82
N VAL A 170 24.92 18.02 -23.35
CA VAL A 170 25.43 18.03 -21.98
C VAL A 170 26.47 19.17 -21.82
N PRO A 171 26.25 20.15 -20.92
CA PRO A 171 27.22 21.20 -20.64
C PRO A 171 28.48 20.65 -19.98
N GLU A 172 29.54 21.49 -19.91
CA GLU A 172 30.78 21.12 -19.22
C GLU A 172 30.52 20.76 -17.75
N GLY A 173 31.14 19.71 -17.28
CA GLY A 173 31.08 19.21 -15.91
C GLY A 173 30.47 17.83 -15.81
N CYS A 174 30.26 17.40 -14.58
CA CYS A 174 29.60 16.13 -14.27
C CYS A 174 28.14 16.40 -13.87
N TRP A 175 27.24 15.65 -14.45
CA TRP A 175 25.80 15.82 -14.28
C TRP A 175 25.16 14.49 -13.89
N ARG A 176 24.16 14.55 -13.03
CA ARG A 176 23.25 13.44 -12.76
C ARG A 176 21.91 13.74 -13.38
N VAL A 177 21.49 12.87 -14.28
CA VAL A 177 20.20 12.95 -14.96
C VAL A 177 19.24 11.97 -14.29
N PHE A 178 18.19 12.50 -13.70
CA PHE A 178 17.11 11.73 -13.11
C PHE A 178 15.97 11.60 -14.12
N VAL A 179 15.43 10.39 -14.24
CA VAL A 179 14.19 10.13 -14.95
C VAL A 179 13.20 9.56 -13.96
N LEU A 180 12.11 10.26 -13.78
CA LEU A 180 10.99 9.87 -12.93
C LEU A 180 9.87 9.32 -13.80
N TYR A 181 9.42 8.13 -13.53
CA TYR A 181 8.32 7.53 -14.27
C TYR A 181 7.31 6.85 -13.35
N GLN A 182 6.05 6.90 -13.78
CA GLN A 182 5.01 6.14 -13.12
C GLN A 182 4.91 4.74 -13.73
N THR A 183 4.69 3.75 -12.88
CA THR A 183 4.50 2.36 -13.30
C THR A 183 3.60 1.61 -12.33
N ARG A 184 3.01 0.50 -12.79
CA ARG A 184 2.32 -0.49 -11.95
C ARG A 184 3.16 -1.74 -11.68
N GLU A 185 4.32 -1.84 -12.30
CA GLU A 185 5.19 -3.00 -12.25
C GLU A 185 6.23 -2.91 -11.15
N GLY A 186 6.74 -4.04 -10.72
CA GLY A 186 7.92 -4.16 -9.88
C GLY A 186 7.75 -3.84 -8.40
N ALA A 187 6.59 -3.38 -7.96
CA ALA A 187 6.34 -3.11 -6.56
C ALA A 187 5.60 -4.27 -5.86
N MET A 188 5.73 -4.32 -4.54
CA MET A 188 5.01 -5.30 -3.72
C MET A 188 3.51 -5.26 -3.99
N HIS A 189 2.88 -6.42 -4.03
CA HIS A 189 1.43 -6.58 -4.20
C HIS A 189 0.88 -5.91 -5.48
N PRO A 190 1.13 -6.46 -6.68
CA PRO A 190 0.71 -5.85 -7.95
C PRO A 190 -0.82 -5.82 -8.16
N ASP A 191 -1.55 -6.67 -7.43
CA ASP A 191 -3.00 -6.84 -7.45
C ASP A 191 -3.72 -6.09 -6.31
N TYR A 192 -3.16 -4.99 -5.87
CA TYR A 192 -3.55 -4.27 -4.67
C TYR A 192 -4.18 -2.91 -4.99
N ILE A 193 -5.10 -2.45 -4.11
CA ILE A 193 -5.71 -1.13 -4.25
C ILE A 193 -4.67 -0.01 -4.11
N HIS A 194 -4.99 1.12 -4.71
CA HIS A 194 -4.17 2.33 -4.62
C HIS A 194 -4.61 3.16 -3.39
N MET A 195 -3.88 2.99 -2.27
CA MET A 195 -4.27 3.54 -0.97
C MET A 195 -4.41 5.07 -0.91
N ILE A 196 -3.82 5.80 -1.86
CA ILE A 196 -3.96 7.27 -1.96
C ILE A 196 -5.00 7.69 -3.00
N ASP A 197 -5.72 6.75 -3.61
CA ASP A 197 -6.78 7.02 -4.58
C ASP A 197 -8.15 6.63 -4.02
N PRO A 198 -9.05 7.61 -3.75
CA PRO A 198 -10.38 7.34 -3.21
C PRO A 198 -11.18 6.33 -4.04
N GLU A 199 -11.13 6.44 -5.37
CA GLU A 199 -11.86 5.50 -6.24
C GLU A 199 -11.36 4.06 -6.12
N SER A 200 -10.07 3.89 -5.82
CA SER A 200 -9.50 2.57 -5.58
C SER A 200 -9.87 2.05 -4.18
N VAL A 201 -9.87 2.92 -3.18
CA VAL A 201 -10.32 2.57 -1.81
C VAL A 201 -11.80 2.19 -1.80
N ASP A 202 -12.64 2.83 -2.62
CA ASP A 202 -14.05 2.47 -2.78
C ASP A 202 -14.24 1.00 -3.22
N VAL A 203 -13.26 0.40 -3.91
CA VAL A 203 -13.31 -1.03 -4.27
C VAL A 203 -13.23 -1.93 -3.03
N LEU A 204 -12.40 -1.58 -2.05
CA LEU A 204 -12.33 -2.29 -0.78
C LEU A 204 -13.64 -2.12 0.00
N ILE A 205 -14.21 -0.92 0.01
CA ILE A 205 -15.49 -0.65 0.64
C ILE A 205 -16.60 -1.50 -0.01
N GLU A 206 -16.68 -1.52 -1.36
CA GLU A 206 -17.64 -2.34 -2.11
C GLU A 206 -17.46 -3.84 -1.82
N ALA A 207 -16.21 -4.31 -1.74
CA ALA A 207 -15.93 -5.74 -1.61
C ALA A 207 -16.11 -6.29 -0.19
N VAL A 208 -15.88 -5.47 0.83
CA VAL A 208 -15.76 -5.93 2.22
C VAL A 208 -16.70 -5.19 3.15
N TYR A 209 -16.62 -3.88 3.24
CA TYR A 209 -17.33 -3.09 4.24
C TYR A 209 -18.85 -3.11 4.01
N GLU A 210 -19.30 -2.81 2.80
CA GLU A 210 -20.72 -2.78 2.46
C GLU A 210 -21.41 -4.13 2.64
N PRO A 211 -20.85 -5.27 2.19
CA PRO A 211 -21.46 -6.58 2.43
C PRO A 211 -21.58 -6.90 3.92
N HIS A 212 -20.58 -6.61 4.74
CA HIS A 212 -20.67 -6.82 6.19
C HIS A 212 -21.74 -5.91 6.82
N TYR A 213 -21.83 -4.66 6.38
CA TYR A 213 -22.86 -3.75 6.86
C TYR A 213 -24.27 -4.21 6.47
N GLN A 214 -24.45 -4.71 5.25
CA GLN A 214 -25.73 -5.26 4.79
C GLN A 214 -26.18 -6.45 5.63
N HIS A 215 -25.26 -7.33 6.06
CA HIS A 215 -25.58 -8.52 6.85
C HIS A 215 -25.71 -8.22 8.35
N PHE A 216 -24.90 -7.34 8.89
CA PHE A 216 -24.76 -7.14 10.34
C PHE A 216 -24.96 -5.69 10.80
N GLY A 217 -25.52 -4.80 9.98
CA GLY A 217 -25.65 -3.37 10.27
C GLY A 217 -26.36 -3.05 11.59
N SER A 218 -27.30 -3.90 12.03
CA SER A 218 -27.96 -3.73 13.33
C SER A 218 -27.04 -3.95 14.54
N GLU A 219 -25.90 -4.63 14.36
CA GLU A 219 -24.93 -4.94 15.41
C GLU A 219 -23.72 -3.96 15.38
N PHE A 220 -23.60 -3.14 14.35
CA PHE A 220 -22.51 -2.15 14.22
C PHE A 220 -22.55 -1.13 15.36
N GLY A 221 -21.38 -0.86 15.95
CA GLY A 221 -21.23 -0.01 17.13
C GLY A 221 -21.75 -0.63 18.43
N LYS A 222 -22.08 -1.93 18.39
CA LYS A 222 -22.57 -2.71 19.53
C LYS A 222 -21.68 -3.94 19.69
N THR A 223 -22.20 -5.12 19.31
CA THR A 223 -21.43 -6.37 19.32
C THR A 223 -20.38 -6.37 18.19
N PHE A 224 -20.74 -5.91 17.03
CA PHE A 224 -19.77 -5.63 15.94
C PHE A 224 -19.12 -4.27 16.22
N ALA A 225 -17.91 -4.29 16.77
CA ALA A 225 -17.21 -3.08 17.22
C ALA A 225 -16.60 -2.28 16.06
N GLY A 226 -16.12 -2.97 15.03
CA GLY A 226 -15.50 -2.34 13.87
C GLY A 226 -14.63 -3.28 13.05
N PHE A 227 -13.94 -2.70 12.10
CA PHE A 227 -12.93 -3.39 11.31
C PHE A 227 -11.54 -3.12 11.85
N PHE A 228 -10.65 -4.08 11.65
CA PHE A 228 -9.23 -3.97 11.90
C PHE A 228 -8.51 -4.00 10.56
N SER A 229 -7.80 -2.93 10.25
CA SER A 229 -6.99 -2.82 9.04
C SER A 229 -5.54 -3.14 9.39
N ASP A 230 -4.93 -4.10 8.71
CA ASP A 230 -3.59 -4.58 9.07
C ASP A 230 -2.57 -4.28 7.96
N GLU A 231 -1.54 -3.53 8.34
CA GLU A 231 -0.37 -3.14 7.53
C GLU A 231 -0.71 -2.74 6.08
N PRO A 232 -1.62 -1.79 5.85
CA PRO A 232 -1.98 -1.39 4.50
C PRO A 232 -0.75 -0.90 3.74
N CYS A 233 -0.50 -1.49 2.56
CA CYS A 233 0.69 -1.25 1.77
C CYS A 233 0.51 -0.06 0.82
N PHE A 234 1.21 1.04 1.08
CA PHE A 234 1.23 2.21 0.19
C PHE A 234 2.11 2.01 -1.05
N GLY A 235 2.90 0.95 -1.10
CA GLY A 235 3.78 0.66 -2.23
C GLY A 235 5.20 1.21 -2.09
N ASN A 236 5.62 1.55 -0.88
CA ASN A 236 6.96 2.04 -0.58
C ASN A 236 7.99 0.88 -0.54
N GLY A 237 7.92 -0.02 -1.51
CA GLY A 237 8.91 -1.08 -1.66
C GLY A 237 10.15 -0.61 -2.43
N LEU A 238 11.24 -1.37 -2.34
CA LEU A 238 12.36 -1.17 -3.25
C LEU A 238 12.01 -1.71 -4.63
N PHE A 239 12.25 -0.89 -5.62
CA PHE A 239 12.15 -1.27 -7.01
C PHE A 239 13.54 -1.74 -7.47
N ASP A 240 13.61 -2.96 -7.98
CA ASP A 240 14.85 -3.52 -8.56
C ASP A 240 16.07 -3.50 -7.61
N ALA A 241 15.95 -4.07 -6.44
CA ALA A 241 17.05 -4.14 -5.46
C ALA A 241 18.19 -5.06 -5.92
N ALA A 242 18.96 -4.60 -6.89
CA ALA A 242 20.21 -5.23 -7.30
C ALA A 242 21.33 -4.87 -6.32
N GLY A 243 21.31 -5.40 -5.09
CA GLY A 243 22.47 -5.13 -4.25
C GLY A 243 22.32 -5.26 -2.74
N GLY A 244 21.42 -6.07 -2.29
CA GLY A 244 21.20 -6.31 -0.86
C GLY A 244 20.02 -5.53 -0.32
N GLU A 245 19.07 -6.25 0.25
CA GLU A 245 17.89 -5.62 0.84
C GLU A 245 18.34 -4.85 2.09
N PRO A 246 18.03 -3.53 2.17
CA PRO A 246 18.06 -2.86 3.46
C PRO A 246 17.09 -3.59 4.39
N GLY A 247 17.39 -3.64 5.66
CA GLY A 247 16.49 -4.26 6.64
C GLY A 247 15.09 -3.69 6.51
N PHE A 248 14.06 -4.50 6.71
CA PHE A 248 12.66 -4.12 6.55
C PHE A 248 12.27 -2.81 7.26
N TYR A 249 12.99 -2.44 8.32
CA TYR A 249 12.77 -1.22 9.10
C TYR A 249 13.68 -0.04 8.68
N ASP A 250 14.55 -0.22 7.70
CA ASP A 250 15.53 0.79 7.28
C ASP A 250 15.03 1.66 6.12
N PHE A 251 13.78 1.49 5.71
CA PHE A 251 13.16 2.27 4.66
C PHE A 251 12.85 3.70 5.13
N VAL A 252 13.51 4.65 4.50
CA VAL A 252 13.22 6.09 4.67
C VAL A 252 12.94 6.71 3.31
N ILE A 253 12.09 7.72 3.25
CA ILE A 253 11.82 8.47 2.02
C ILE A 253 13.15 9.01 1.47
N GLY A 254 13.41 8.75 0.20
CA GLY A 254 14.66 9.13 -0.47
C GLY A 254 15.72 8.01 -0.48
N THR A 255 15.43 6.83 0.08
CA THR A 255 16.28 5.64 -0.16
C THR A 255 16.36 5.37 -1.67
N PRO A 256 17.57 5.15 -2.24
CA PRO A 256 17.71 4.83 -3.65
C PRO A 256 16.80 3.64 -4.06
N HIS A 257 16.21 3.74 -5.23
CA HIS A 257 15.28 2.74 -5.79
C HIS A 257 13.98 2.54 -5.00
N MET A 258 13.65 3.44 -4.06
CA MET A 258 12.35 3.40 -3.38
C MET A 258 11.24 3.83 -4.32
N ALA A 259 10.26 2.96 -4.53
CA ALA A 259 9.02 3.33 -5.18
C ALA A 259 8.15 4.15 -4.21
N LEU A 260 7.51 5.20 -4.71
CA LEU A 260 6.58 6.03 -3.95
C LEU A 260 5.17 5.87 -4.53
N PRO A 261 4.10 5.89 -3.72
CA PRO A 261 2.75 5.91 -4.25
C PRO A 261 2.55 7.18 -5.10
N TRP A 262 1.91 7.05 -6.26
CA TRP A 262 1.80 8.14 -7.21
C TRP A 262 0.40 8.31 -7.77
N ARG A 263 -0.05 9.57 -7.86
CA ARG A 263 -1.24 10.01 -8.60
C ARG A 263 -0.87 11.21 -9.47
N ALA A 264 -1.52 11.34 -10.60
CA ALA A 264 -1.24 12.42 -11.55
C ALA A 264 -1.46 13.84 -10.96
N ASP A 265 -2.40 13.98 -10.00
CA ASP A 265 -2.71 15.24 -9.32
C ASP A 265 -1.82 15.54 -8.10
N LEU A 266 -0.93 14.62 -7.73
CA LEU A 266 -0.14 14.74 -6.51
C LEU A 266 0.87 15.89 -6.60
N LEU A 267 1.49 16.07 -7.77
CA LEU A 267 2.46 17.16 -7.96
C LEU A 267 1.81 18.54 -7.80
N ASP A 268 0.63 18.72 -8.39
CA ASP A 268 -0.11 19.99 -8.28
C ASP A 268 -0.50 20.27 -6.84
N ARG A 269 -0.95 19.25 -6.10
CA ARG A 269 -1.30 19.37 -4.69
C ARG A 269 -0.08 19.71 -3.82
N LEU A 270 1.05 19.02 -4.02
CA LEU A 270 2.27 19.30 -3.28
C LEU A 270 2.77 20.74 -3.57
N THR A 271 2.68 21.18 -4.82
CA THR A 271 3.09 22.53 -5.21
C THR A 271 2.21 23.58 -4.52
N ALA A 272 0.89 23.37 -4.50
CA ALA A 272 -0.04 24.26 -3.83
C ALA A 272 0.24 24.39 -2.32
N GLU A 273 0.43 23.26 -1.64
CA GLU A 273 0.75 23.25 -0.20
C GLU A 273 2.10 23.94 0.10
N MET A 274 3.12 23.73 -0.74
CA MET A 274 4.42 24.37 -0.56
C MET A 274 4.39 25.89 -0.82
N GLU A 275 3.49 26.38 -1.69
CA GLU A 275 3.30 27.82 -1.94
C GLU A 275 2.52 28.50 -0.82
N GLU A 276 1.63 27.79 -0.11
CA GLU A 276 0.91 28.32 1.04
C GLU A 276 1.81 28.48 2.28
N ASP A 277 2.88 27.70 2.39
CA ASP A 277 3.86 27.75 3.50
C ASP A 277 5.03 28.72 3.24
N ALA A 278 5.14 29.32 2.03
CA ALA A 278 6.22 30.23 1.63
C ALA A 278 5.80 31.72 1.75
#